data_289f7beb3ea26f541e81461dba95be31
#
_entry.id   289f7beb3ea26f541e81461dba95be31
#
_cell.length_a   1.000
_cell.length_b   1.000
_cell.length_c   1.000
_cell.angle_alpha   90.00
_cell.angle_beta   90.00
_cell.angle_gamma   90.00
#
_symmetry.space_group_name_H-M   'P 1'
#
loop_
_entity.id
_entity.type
_entity.pdbx_description
1 polymer ?
#
loop_
_entity_poly.entity_id
_entity_poly.type
_entity_poly.pdbx_seq_one_letter_code
_entity_poly.pdbx_strand_id
1 'polypeptide(L)'
;VMVVMLDSGEDKEESHWAYSGLTDFNAYRTEQAEWLRQLIKSKEYKTARYRIIICRCPLVMDKMWQDEKAWWGWDDAIRKFLPVLNEAKVDLMVSGHSHRFFYHECGADNNRFPILEQGYDSATRLELHDGKIHLKVIDVNGQVLKECTL
;
A
#
# COMPACT_ATOMS: atom_id res chain seq x y z
N VAL A 1 12.41 -12.33 -5.33
CA VAL A 1 11.43 -11.43 -4.73
C VAL A 1 11.72 -10.01 -5.19
N MET A 2 10.70 -9.29 -5.61
CA MET A 2 10.76 -7.85 -5.81
C MET A 2 9.95 -7.20 -4.68
N VAL A 3 10.60 -6.37 -3.89
CA VAL A 3 9.93 -5.52 -2.90
C VAL A 3 10.06 -4.08 -3.37
N VAL A 4 8.93 -3.42 -3.55
CA VAL A 4 8.87 -2.01 -3.96
C VAL A 4 8.35 -1.20 -2.78
N MET A 5 9.16 -0.28 -2.30
CA MET A 5 8.75 0.65 -1.24
C MET A 5 8.34 1.97 -1.88
N LEU A 6 7.12 2.40 -1.60
CA LEU A 6 6.58 3.68 -2.02
C LEU A 6 6.44 4.60 -0.81
N ASP A 7 6.76 5.84 -1.01
CA ASP A 7 6.53 6.88 -0.02
C ASP A 7 5.28 7.68 -0.41
N SER A 8 4.19 7.50 0.33
CA SER A 8 2.96 8.26 0.11
C SER A 8 3.06 9.73 0.55
N GLY A 9 4.17 10.12 1.19
CA GLY A 9 4.26 11.41 1.86
C GLY A 9 3.26 11.49 3.01
N GLU A 10 2.79 12.69 3.30
CA GLU A 10 1.80 12.93 4.34
C GLU A 10 0.37 12.87 3.79
N ASP A 11 -0.58 12.73 4.70
CA ASP A 11 -1.99 12.48 4.40
C ASP A 11 -2.83 13.74 4.13
N LYS A 12 -2.29 14.93 4.47
CA LYS A 12 -2.99 16.20 4.31
C LYS A 12 -2.55 16.95 3.05
N GLU A 13 -3.29 17.98 2.71
CA GLU A 13 -2.94 18.92 1.65
C GLU A 13 -1.65 19.69 1.97
N GLU A 14 -0.86 20.04 0.96
CA GLU A 14 0.40 20.79 1.12
C GLU A 14 0.23 22.15 1.77
N SER A 15 -0.91 22.79 1.54
CA SER A 15 -1.30 24.07 2.17
C SER A 15 -1.59 23.95 3.66
N HIS A 16 -1.61 22.72 4.22
CA HIS A 16 -1.92 22.51 5.62
C HIS A 16 -0.89 23.20 6.52
N TRP A 17 -1.36 23.95 7.51
CA TRP A 17 -0.54 24.78 8.40
C TRP A 17 0.64 24.02 9.05
N ALA A 18 0.47 22.73 9.34
CA ALA A 18 1.52 21.89 9.96
C ALA A 18 2.77 21.74 9.08
N TYR A 19 2.66 21.95 7.79
CA TYR A 19 3.80 21.80 6.86
C TYR A 19 4.52 23.13 6.61
N SER A 20 3.92 24.27 6.97
CA SER A 20 4.54 25.60 6.86
C SER A 20 5.10 25.92 5.45
N GLY A 21 4.53 25.34 4.41
CA GLY A 21 4.99 25.51 3.02
C GLY A 21 6.35 24.86 2.71
N LEU A 22 6.81 23.92 3.54
CA LEU A 22 8.11 23.26 3.40
C LEU A 22 8.04 21.90 2.67
N THR A 23 6.87 21.54 2.16
CA THR A 23 6.65 20.23 1.50
C THR A 23 6.16 20.41 0.08
N ASP A 24 6.51 19.44 -0.79
CA ASP A 24 5.99 19.31 -2.15
C ASP A 24 5.67 17.83 -2.41
N PHE A 25 4.81 17.25 -1.56
CA PHE A 25 4.43 15.84 -1.67
C PHE A 25 3.66 15.54 -2.95
N ASN A 26 2.94 16.51 -3.49
CA ASN A 26 2.16 16.33 -4.71
C ASN A 26 3.05 16.08 -5.92
N ALA A 27 4.08 16.91 -6.12
CA ALA A 27 5.08 16.72 -7.17
C ALA A 27 5.85 15.42 -6.93
N TYR A 28 6.25 15.15 -5.69
CA TYR A 28 6.97 13.95 -5.30
C TYR A 28 6.20 12.66 -5.60
N ARG A 29 4.91 12.59 -5.27
CA ARG A 29 4.06 11.43 -5.63
C ARG A 29 3.92 11.27 -7.14
N THR A 30 3.87 12.38 -7.89
CA THR A 30 3.81 12.35 -9.34
C THR A 30 5.09 11.76 -9.94
N GLU A 31 6.26 12.19 -9.45
CA GLU A 31 7.56 11.65 -9.85
C GLU A 31 7.68 10.16 -9.53
N GLN A 32 7.26 9.74 -8.32
CA GLN A 32 7.25 8.33 -7.97
C GLN A 32 6.32 7.49 -8.86
N ALA A 33 5.14 8.00 -9.20
CA ALA A 33 4.23 7.30 -10.09
C ALA A 33 4.83 7.11 -11.48
N GLU A 34 5.59 8.10 -11.98
CA GLU A 34 6.30 7.97 -13.25
C GLU A 34 7.45 6.96 -13.16
N TRP A 35 8.26 7.04 -12.09
CA TRP A 35 9.29 6.04 -11.82
C TRP A 35 8.69 4.62 -11.74
N LEU A 36 7.56 4.45 -11.06
CA LEU A 36 6.88 3.17 -10.91
C LEU A 36 6.41 2.63 -12.28
N ARG A 37 5.89 3.48 -13.18
CA ARG A 37 5.55 3.10 -14.56
C ARG A 37 6.74 2.58 -15.36
N GLN A 38 7.94 3.10 -15.09
CA GLN A 38 9.18 2.60 -15.72
C GLN A 38 9.62 1.28 -15.06
N LEU A 39 9.59 1.23 -13.72
CA LEU A 39 9.97 0.04 -12.96
C LEU A 39 9.20 -1.20 -13.39
N ILE A 40 7.86 -1.12 -13.50
CA ILE A 40 7.03 -2.29 -13.86
C ILE A 40 7.30 -2.82 -15.28
N LYS A 41 7.96 -2.03 -16.13
CA LYS A 41 8.39 -2.45 -17.47
C LYS A 41 9.76 -3.11 -17.46
N SER A 42 10.54 -2.98 -16.40
CA SER A 42 11.89 -3.51 -16.30
C SER A 42 11.91 -5.06 -16.36
N LYS A 43 13.06 -5.60 -16.75
CA LYS A 43 13.26 -7.05 -16.78
C LYS A 43 13.21 -7.63 -15.37
N GLU A 44 13.82 -6.96 -14.42
CA GLU A 44 13.90 -7.35 -13.00
C GLU A 44 12.51 -7.49 -12.40
N TYR A 45 11.63 -6.50 -12.64
CA TYR A 45 10.25 -6.54 -12.17
C TYR A 45 9.46 -7.68 -12.82
N LYS A 46 9.54 -7.79 -14.15
CA LYS A 46 8.79 -8.79 -14.93
C LYS A 46 9.18 -10.22 -14.61
N THR A 47 10.45 -10.47 -14.29
CA THR A 47 10.97 -11.81 -13.98
C THR A 47 10.91 -12.17 -12.49
N ALA A 48 10.55 -11.22 -11.64
CA ALA A 48 10.37 -11.48 -10.21
C ALA A 48 9.26 -12.51 -9.98
N ARG A 49 9.56 -13.51 -9.15
CA ARG A 49 8.59 -14.56 -8.78
C ARG A 49 7.51 -14.03 -7.83
N TYR A 50 7.88 -13.08 -6.98
CA TYR A 50 6.97 -12.43 -6.03
C TYR A 50 7.16 -10.92 -6.12
N ARG A 51 6.05 -10.18 -6.07
CA ARG A 51 6.00 -8.71 -6.14
C ARG A 51 5.21 -8.19 -4.96
N ILE A 52 5.92 -7.64 -3.98
CA ILE A 52 5.35 -7.11 -2.75
C ILE A 52 5.53 -5.60 -2.76
N ILE A 53 4.45 -4.88 -2.51
CA ILE A 53 4.47 -3.42 -2.37
C ILE A 53 4.40 -3.08 -0.88
N ILE A 54 5.23 -2.14 -0.46
CA ILE A 54 5.17 -1.55 0.89
C ILE A 54 4.94 -0.06 0.72
N CYS A 55 3.93 0.47 1.39
CA CYS A 55 3.63 1.90 1.40
C CYS A 55 3.04 2.29 2.76
N ARG A 56 3.33 3.49 3.25
CA ARG A 56 2.78 3.95 4.53
C ARG A 56 1.24 3.96 4.49
N CYS A 57 0.65 4.71 3.56
CA CYS A 57 -0.80 4.73 3.40
C CYS A 57 -1.26 3.57 2.52
N PRO A 58 -2.34 2.87 2.89
CA PRO A 58 -2.96 1.89 2.01
C PRO A 58 -3.53 2.58 0.77
N LEU A 59 -3.56 1.87 -0.36
CA LEU A 59 -4.09 2.43 -1.60
C LEU A 59 -5.60 2.15 -1.77
N VAL A 60 -6.26 2.02 -0.67
CA VAL A 60 -7.72 1.98 -0.50
C VAL A 60 -8.08 2.86 0.69
N MET A 61 -9.29 3.35 0.73
CA MET A 61 -9.76 4.18 1.83
C MET A 61 -11.12 3.67 2.29
N ASP A 62 -11.19 3.20 3.52
CA ASP A 62 -12.46 2.80 4.12
C ASP A 62 -13.42 4.00 4.18
N LYS A 63 -14.72 3.72 4.05
CA LYS A 63 -15.79 4.73 4.06
C LYS A 63 -15.76 5.65 5.29
N MET A 64 -15.26 5.15 6.42
CA MET A 64 -15.12 5.96 7.65
C MET A 64 -14.08 7.08 7.52
N TRP A 65 -13.16 7.00 6.54
CA TRP A 65 -12.09 7.97 6.31
C TRP A 65 -12.36 8.88 5.09
N GLN A 66 -13.54 8.81 4.47
CA GLN A 66 -13.88 9.55 3.24
C GLN A 66 -14.20 11.04 3.50
N ASP A 67 -13.44 11.72 4.34
CA ASP A 67 -13.39 13.18 4.38
C ASP A 67 -12.27 13.66 3.45
N GLU A 68 -12.61 14.00 2.21
CA GLU A 68 -11.68 14.40 1.15
C GLU A 68 -10.74 15.55 1.54
N LYS A 69 -11.19 16.44 2.42
CA LYS A 69 -10.37 17.58 2.88
C LYS A 69 -9.36 17.16 3.94
N ALA A 70 -9.74 16.24 4.82
CA ALA A 70 -8.86 15.79 5.89
C ALA A 70 -7.74 14.86 5.38
N TRP A 71 -8.00 14.10 4.30
CA TRP A 71 -7.12 13.02 3.82
C TRP A 71 -6.69 13.21 2.36
N TRP A 72 -6.59 14.44 1.91
CA TRP A 72 -6.27 14.78 0.52
C TRP A 72 -5.00 14.10 0.00
N GLY A 73 -3.91 14.10 0.79
CA GLY A 73 -2.65 13.48 0.39
C GLY A 73 -2.73 11.97 0.27
N TRP A 74 -3.55 11.33 1.10
CA TRP A 74 -3.83 9.89 0.99
C TRP A 74 -4.60 9.58 -0.29
N ASP A 75 -5.67 10.32 -0.58
CA ASP A 75 -6.46 10.18 -1.80
C ASP A 75 -5.62 10.45 -3.07
N ASP A 76 -4.71 11.45 -3.02
CA ASP A 76 -3.78 11.73 -4.10
C ASP A 76 -2.81 10.56 -4.36
N ALA A 77 -2.32 9.89 -3.30
CA ALA A 77 -1.51 8.69 -3.44
C ALA A 77 -2.30 7.55 -4.10
N ILE A 78 -3.55 7.34 -3.70
CA ILE A 78 -4.44 6.34 -4.32
C ILE A 78 -4.60 6.65 -5.81
N ARG A 79 -4.97 7.87 -6.18
CA ARG A 79 -5.17 8.28 -7.58
C ARG A 79 -3.93 8.10 -8.44
N LYS A 80 -2.73 8.29 -7.89
CA LYS A 80 -1.48 8.22 -8.64
C LYS A 80 -0.89 6.81 -8.72
N PHE A 81 -0.92 6.05 -7.62
CA PHE A 81 -0.24 4.76 -7.55
C PHE A 81 -1.12 3.57 -7.90
N LEU A 82 -2.38 3.55 -7.43
CA LEU A 82 -3.25 2.39 -7.61
C LEU A 82 -3.47 2.01 -9.08
N PRO A 83 -3.71 2.94 -10.03
CA PRO A 83 -3.87 2.59 -11.44
C PRO A 83 -2.62 1.91 -12.02
N VAL A 84 -1.42 2.36 -11.64
CA VAL A 84 -0.16 1.77 -12.10
C VAL A 84 0.03 0.37 -11.52
N LEU A 85 -0.22 0.22 -10.22
CA LEU A 85 -0.07 -1.06 -9.53
C LEU A 85 -1.10 -2.10 -9.99
N ASN A 86 -2.29 -1.68 -10.37
CA ASN A 86 -3.31 -2.56 -10.94
C ASN A 86 -2.88 -3.22 -12.27
N GLU A 87 -1.92 -2.62 -12.99
CA GLU A 87 -1.32 -3.19 -14.20
C GLU A 87 -0.06 -4.00 -13.90
N ALA A 88 0.46 -3.92 -12.68
CA ALA A 88 1.79 -4.38 -12.31
C ALA A 88 1.84 -5.86 -11.86
N LYS A 89 0.72 -6.59 -11.82
CA LYS A 89 0.64 -7.98 -11.31
C LYS A 89 1.24 -8.11 -9.90
N VAL A 90 0.85 -7.20 -9.01
CA VAL A 90 1.23 -7.24 -7.59
C VAL A 90 0.62 -8.45 -6.92
N ASP A 91 1.39 -9.15 -6.09
CA ASP A 91 0.90 -10.31 -5.34
C ASP A 91 0.33 -9.92 -3.98
N LEU A 92 0.90 -8.88 -3.34
CA LEU A 92 0.46 -8.35 -2.05
C LEU A 92 0.95 -6.92 -1.85
N MET A 93 0.11 -6.07 -1.28
CA MET A 93 0.52 -4.81 -0.69
C MET A 93 0.42 -4.87 0.84
N VAL A 94 1.42 -4.33 1.52
CA VAL A 94 1.43 -4.16 2.99
C VAL A 94 1.55 -2.68 3.30
N SER A 95 0.68 -2.19 4.15
CA SER A 95 0.60 -0.79 4.56
C SER A 95 0.27 -0.67 6.05
N GLY A 96 0.25 0.53 6.57
CA GLY A 96 -0.16 0.85 7.94
C GLY A 96 -1.08 2.06 7.94
N HIS A 97 -0.70 3.12 8.68
CA HIS A 97 -1.32 4.44 8.75
C HIS A 97 -2.64 4.52 9.55
N SER A 98 -3.63 3.68 9.25
CA SER A 98 -4.93 3.69 9.96
C SER A 98 -4.84 3.22 11.42
N HIS A 99 -3.69 2.65 11.82
CA HIS A 99 -3.43 2.05 13.14
C HIS A 99 -4.36 0.87 13.47
N ARG A 100 -5.07 0.34 12.49
CA ARG A 100 -5.99 -0.78 12.64
C ARG A 100 -5.61 -1.90 11.68
N PHE A 101 -5.99 -3.11 12.02
CA PHE A 101 -5.88 -4.23 11.10
C PHE A 101 -7.08 -4.24 10.15
N PHE A 102 -6.78 -4.21 8.84
CA PHE A 102 -7.74 -4.51 7.77
C PHE A 102 -7.09 -5.41 6.71
N TYR A 103 -7.92 -6.17 6.06
CA TYR A 103 -7.50 -6.96 4.89
C TYR A 103 -8.52 -6.76 3.77
N HIS A 104 -8.09 -6.09 2.73
CA HIS A 104 -8.89 -5.83 1.54
C HIS A 104 -8.62 -6.92 0.51
N GLU A 105 -9.61 -7.73 0.24
CA GLU A 105 -9.53 -8.75 -0.80
C GLU A 105 -9.35 -8.11 -2.18
N CYS A 106 -8.81 -8.86 -3.13
CA CYS A 106 -8.70 -8.41 -4.51
C CYS A 106 -10.09 -8.04 -5.06
N GLY A 107 -10.24 -6.82 -5.56
CA GLY A 107 -11.48 -6.31 -6.16
C GLY A 107 -12.47 -5.67 -5.17
N ALA A 108 -12.15 -5.60 -3.89
CA ALA A 108 -13.04 -5.01 -2.88
C ALA A 108 -13.21 -3.49 -3.09
N ASP A 109 -12.12 -2.79 -3.42
CA ASP A 109 -12.05 -1.33 -3.51
C ASP A 109 -11.31 -0.86 -4.79
N ASN A 110 -11.63 -1.41 -5.94
CA ASN A 110 -10.96 -1.20 -7.21
C ASN A 110 -9.49 -1.67 -7.26
N ASN A 111 -8.99 -2.34 -6.24
CA ASN A 111 -7.67 -2.96 -6.18
C ASN A 111 -7.68 -4.30 -6.93
N ARG A 112 -6.65 -4.58 -7.73
CA ARG A 112 -6.47 -5.87 -8.43
C ARG A 112 -5.53 -6.83 -7.71
N PHE A 113 -5.21 -6.57 -6.47
CA PHE A 113 -4.35 -7.36 -5.58
C PHE A 113 -4.79 -7.15 -4.13
N PRO A 114 -4.53 -8.08 -3.23
CA PRO A 114 -4.88 -7.91 -1.84
C PRO A 114 -4.03 -6.84 -1.16
N ILE A 115 -4.64 -6.07 -0.26
CA ILE A 115 -3.99 -5.03 0.53
C ILE A 115 -4.17 -5.35 2.02
N LEU A 116 -3.06 -5.51 2.71
CA LEU A 116 -3.01 -5.67 4.16
C LEU A 116 -2.70 -4.32 4.81
N GLU A 117 -3.57 -3.85 5.67
CA GLU A 117 -3.28 -2.77 6.61
C GLU A 117 -2.87 -3.36 7.95
N GLN A 118 -1.63 -3.07 8.35
CA GLN A 118 -1.06 -3.53 9.60
C GLN A 118 -1.56 -2.66 10.76
N GLY A 119 -2.19 -3.27 11.76
CA GLY A 119 -2.51 -2.62 13.02
C GLY A 119 -1.26 -2.41 13.89
N TYR A 120 -1.34 -1.45 14.82
CA TYR A 120 -0.25 -1.18 15.77
C TYR A 120 -0.07 -2.30 16.81
N ASP A 121 -1.10 -3.11 17.03
CA ASP A 121 -1.19 -4.18 18.01
C ASP A 121 -1.07 -5.58 17.39
N SER A 122 -0.54 -5.67 16.17
CA SER A 122 -0.44 -6.92 15.44
C SER A 122 0.90 -7.08 14.73
N ALA A 123 1.23 -8.31 14.36
CA ALA A 123 2.42 -8.66 13.61
C ALA A 123 2.06 -9.55 12.42
N THR A 124 2.72 -9.31 11.29
CA THR A 124 2.53 -10.06 10.06
C THR A 124 3.75 -10.92 9.75
N ARG A 125 3.53 -12.20 9.47
CA ARG A 125 4.51 -13.12 8.93
C ARG A 125 4.16 -13.47 7.49
N LEU A 126 5.13 -13.33 6.61
CA LEU A 126 5.06 -13.74 5.21
C LEU A 126 6.07 -14.85 4.96
N GLU A 127 5.62 -15.98 4.45
CA GLU A 127 6.46 -17.08 4.01
C GLU A 127 6.29 -17.25 2.50
N LEU A 128 7.42 -17.19 1.79
CA LEU A 128 7.47 -17.21 0.32
C LEU A 128 8.08 -18.53 -0.16
N HIS A 129 7.27 -19.45 -0.60
CA HIS A 129 7.75 -20.71 -1.16
C HIS A 129 6.80 -21.26 -2.24
N ASP A 130 7.34 -22.01 -3.17
CA ASP A 130 6.61 -22.71 -4.26
C ASP A 130 5.69 -21.82 -5.11
N GLY A 131 6.01 -20.51 -5.21
CA GLY A 131 5.20 -19.53 -5.96
C GLY A 131 4.01 -19.01 -5.19
N LYS A 132 3.89 -19.31 -3.90
CA LYS A 132 2.82 -18.89 -3.02
C LYS A 132 3.33 -17.99 -1.91
N ILE A 133 2.48 -17.11 -1.42
CA ILE A 133 2.71 -16.30 -0.22
C ILE A 133 1.79 -16.81 0.87
N HIS A 134 2.35 -17.39 1.92
CA HIS A 134 1.61 -17.71 3.13
C HIS A 134 1.65 -16.51 4.06
N LEU A 135 0.49 -15.91 4.28
CA LEU A 135 0.30 -14.74 5.12
C LEU A 135 -0.36 -15.17 6.42
N LYS A 136 0.22 -14.74 7.54
CA LYS A 136 -0.38 -14.90 8.87
C LYS A 136 -0.23 -13.62 9.65
N VAL A 137 -1.34 -13.12 10.19
CA VAL A 137 -1.39 -11.94 11.06
C VAL A 137 -1.88 -12.39 12.43
N ILE A 138 -1.15 -12.01 13.47
CA ILE A 138 -1.50 -12.27 14.87
C ILE A 138 -1.54 -10.97 15.65
N ASP A 139 -2.43 -10.87 16.64
CA ASP A 139 -2.45 -9.76 17.58
C ASP A 139 -1.44 -9.96 18.72
N VAL A 140 -1.34 -8.98 19.61
CA VAL A 140 -0.44 -9.01 20.79
C VAL A 140 -0.76 -10.12 21.79
N ASN A 141 -1.98 -10.71 21.72
CA ASN A 141 -2.41 -11.82 22.57
C ASN A 141 -2.16 -13.18 21.90
N GLY A 142 -1.62 -13.20 20.66
CA GLY A 142 -1.39 -14.41 19.88
C GLY A 142 -2.62 -14.91 19.12
N GLN A 143 -3.72 -14.14 19.11
CA GLN A 143 -4.91 -14.48 18.33
C GLN A 143 -4.64 -14.29 16.83
N VAL A 144 -5.02 -15.26 16.01
CA VAL A 144 -4.90 -15.16 14.56
C VAL A 144 -6.01 -14.24 14.03
N LEU A 145 -5.63 -13.09 13.47
CA LEU A 145 -6.53 -12.15 12.84
C LEU A 145 -6.81 -12.52 11.37
N LYS A 146 -5.80 -13.01 10.67
CA LYS A 146 -5.89 -13.49 9.28
C LYS A 146 -4.86 -14.59 9.05
N GLU A 147 -5.24 -15.61 8.30
CA GLU A 147 -4.32 -16.61 7.74
C GLU A 147 -4.84 -16.99 6.36
N CYS A 148 -4.00 -16.88 5.33
CA CYS A 148 -4.35 -17.25 3.97
C CYS A 148 -3.10 -17.55 3.13
N THR A 149 -3.34 -18.11 1.96
CA THR A 149 -2.32 -18.36 0.93
C THR A 149 -2.73 -17.62 -0.35
N LEU A 150 -1.81 -16.82 -0.89
CA LEU A 150 -1.93 -16.05 -2.12
C LEU A 150 -1.12 -16.69 -3.24
#